data_d42a02bff937dd19624624c054d5d393
#
_entry.id   d42a02bff937dd19624624c054d5d393
#
_cell.length_a   1.000
_cell.length_b   1.000
_cell.length_c   1.000
_cell.angle_alpha   90.00
_cell.angle_beta   90.00
_cell.angle_gamma   90.00
#
_symmetry.space_group_name_H-M   'P 1'
#
loop_
_entity.id
_entity.type
_entity.pdbx_description
1 polymer ?
#
loop_
_entity_poly.entity_id
_entity_poly.type
_entity_poly.pdbx_seq_one_letter_code
_entity_poly.pdbx_strand_id
1 'polypeptide(L)'
;SARDFAIENNAEDLLAFATSAIREAGNGAEVLQHVRRKTGVSLSGISGDQEAAITYFAVRRWQGWGAGRILNFDIGGGSFEFSTGTDALPDAAMSVPLGAGRLTREFFDEQPPSPKQTKRLRRYVREQIEPVAQRLLAFGEPNMVVGTSKTFRSLARICGAAPYSAGPHVKREMHVTDLR
;
A
#
# COMPACT_ATOMS: atom_id res chain seq x y z
N SER A 1 -15.46 -19.05 -3.82
CA SER A 1 -14.10 -18.44 -3.91
C SER A 1 -14.15 -17.21 -4.80
N ALA A 2 -13.06 -16.43 -4.88
CA ALA A 2 -12.97 -15.28 -5.79
C ALA A 2 -13.16 -15.69 -7.27
N ARG A 3 -12.68 -16.88 -7.63
CA ARG A 3 -12.89 -17.48 -8.96
C ARG A 3 -14.37 -17.74 -9.22
N ASP A 4 -15.07 -18.38 -8.29
CA ASP A 4 -16.49 -18.70 -8.46
C ASP A 4 -17.31 -17.41 -8.61
N PHE A 5 -16.99 -16.39 -7.81
CA PHE A 5 -17.58 -15.07 -7.91
C PHE A 5 -17.34 -14.42 -9.29
N ALA A 6 -16.14 -14.53 -9.85
CA ALA A 6 -15.85 -14.04 -11.20
C ALA A 6 -16.68 -14.76 -12.27
N ILE A 7 -16.80 -16.09 -12.16
CA ILE A 7 -17.63 -16.91 -13.08
C ILE A 7 -19.12 -16.53 -12.95
N GLU A 8 -19.64 -16.43 -11.73
CA GLU A 8 -21.03 -16.05 -11.46
C GLU A 8 -21.39 -14.66 -11.97
N ASN A 9 -20.41 -13.76 -12.07
CA ASN A 9 -20.59 -12.40 -12.58
C ASN A 9 -20.14 -12.24 -14.05
N ASN A 10 -19.92 -13.32 -14.78
CA ASN A 10 -19.54 -13.32 -16.20
C ASN A 10 -18.30 -12.45 -16.47
N ALA A 11 -17.31 -12.48 -15.59
CA ALA A 11 -16.05 -11.77 -15.82
C ALA A 11 -15.34 -12.37 -17.04
N GLU A 12 -14.96 -11.54 -18.00
CA GLU A 12 -14.24 -11.96 -19.22
C GLU A 12 -12.83 -12.43 -18.88
N ASP A 13 -12.18 -11.75 -17.92
CA ASP A 13 -10.82 -12.05 -17.47
C ASP A 13 -10.70 -12.05 -15.94
N LEU A 14 -9.84 -12.90 -15.42
CA LEU A 14 -9.45 -12.94 -14.01
C LEU A 14 -7.95 -12.72 -13.87
N LEU A 15 -7.55 -11.51 -13.48
CA LEU A 15 -6.18 -11.17 -13.17
C LEU A 15 -5.91 -11.39 -11.68
N ALA A 16 -5.03 -12.31 -11.36
CA ALA A 16 -4.71 -12.67 -9.99
C ALA A 16 -3.24 -12.42 -9.68
N PHE A 17 -2.97 -11.63 -8.64
CA PHE A 17 -1.61 -11.24 -8.24
C PHE A 17 -1.29 -11.68 -6.83
N ALA A 18 0.00 -11.98 -6.60
CA ALA A 18 0.57 -12.18 -5.29
C ALA A 18 1.47 -11.00 -4.94
N THR A 19 1.25 -10.40 -3.78
CA THR A 19 1.97 -9.22 -3.29
C THR A 19 3.05 -9.59 -2.27
N SER A 20 3.58 -8.63 -1.52
CA SER A 20 4.74 -8.75 -0.64
C SER A 20 4.69 -9.98 0.31
N ALA A 21 3.54 -10.29 0.87
CA ALA A 21 3.40 -11.41 1.81
C ALA A 21 3.78 -12.77 1.23
N ILE A 22 3.43 -13.03 -0.04
CA ILE A 22 3.77 -14.27 -0.75
C ILE A 22 5.15 -14.14 -1.42
N ARG A 23 5.43 -13.00 -2.02
CA ARG A 23 6.71 -12.72 -2.71
C ARG A 23 7.91 -12.94 -1.79
N GLU A 24 7.80 -12.55 -0.52
CA GLU A 24 8.88 -12.59 0.46
C GLU A 24 8.85 -13.83 1.36
N ALA A 25 7.82 -14.65 1.27
CA ALA A 25 7.73 -15.89 2.04
C ALA A 25 8.75 -16.92 1.53
N GLY A 26 9.48 -17.56 2.44
CA GLY A 26 10.42 -18.63 2.09
C GLY A 26 9.77 -19.81 1.34
N ASN A 27 8.47 -20.04 1.54
CA ASN A 27 7.67 -21.04 0.85
C ASN A 27 6.74 -20.44 -0.23
N GLY A 28 6.97 -19.22 -0.68
CA GLY A 28 6.10 -18.51 -1.61
C GLY A 28 5.83 -19.27 -2.90
N ALA A 29 6.85 -19.90 -3.49
CA ALA A 29 6.72 -20.71 -4.70
C ALA A 29 5.80 -21.93 -4.48
N GLU A 30 5.89 -22.61 -3.33
CA GLU A 30 5.05 -23.74 -2.97
C GLU A 30 3.58 -23.31 -2.80
N VAL A 31 3.36 -22.15 -2.18
CA VAL A 31 2.03 -21.56 -2.00
C VAL A 31 1.40 -21.22 -3.36
N LEU A 32 2.13 -20.60 -4.26
CA LEU A 32 1.66 -20.29 -5.61
C LEU A 32 1.28 -21.56 -6.38
N GLN A 33 2.13 -22.59 -6.31
CA GLN A 33 1.86 -23.87 -6.94
C GLN A 33 0.66 -24.59 -6.31
N HIS A 34 0.50 -24.51 -4.98
CA HIS A 34 -0.64 -25.07 -4.28
C HIS A 34 -1.96 -24.41 -4.72
N VAL A 35 -1.99 -23.09 -4.81
CA VAL A 35 -3.16 -22.33 -5.29
C VAL A 35 -3.50 -22.76 -6.72
N ARG A 36 -2.51 -22.82 -7.62
CA ARG A 36 -2.73 -23.24 -9.01
C ARG A 36 -3.34 -24.65 -9.08
N ARG A 37 -2.80 -25.60 -8.31
CA ARG A 37 -3.35 -26.99 -8.30
C ARG A 37 -4.77 -27.04 -7.78
N LYS A 38 -5.12 -26.25 -6.76
CA LYS A 38 -6.43 -26.29 -6.10
C LYS A 38 -7.51 -25.53 -6.87
N THR A 39 -7.15 -24.46 -7.54
CA THR A 39 -8.15 -23.53 -8.14
C THR A 39 -8.06 -23.44 -9.67
N GLY A 40 -6.97 -23.93 -10.27
CA GLY A 40 -6.68 -23.72 -11.70
C GLY A 40 -6.22 -22.28 -12.01
N VAL A 41 -6.20 -21.36 -11.02
CA VAL A 41 -5.79 -19.95 -11.20
C VAL A 41 -4.28 -19.84 -10.99
N SER A 42 -3.59 -19.22 -11.96
CA SER A 42 -2.19 -18.86 -11.83
C SER A 42 -2.07 -17.46 -11.23
N LEU A 43 -1.40 -17.36 -10.08
CA LEU A 43 -1.07 -16.08 -9.48
C LEU A 43 0.26 -15.58 -10.08
N SER A 44 0.26 -14.35 -10.59
CA SER A 44 1.47 -13.68 -11.03
C SER A 44 2.10 -12.92 -9.87
N GLY A 45 3.41 -13.13 -9.63
CA GLY A 45 4.17 -12.27 -8.72
C GLY A 45 4.39 -10.91 -9.37
N ILE A 46 4.09 -9.83 -8.64
CA ILE A 46 4.42 -8.47 -9.07
C ILE A 46 5.49 -7.88 -8.16
N SER A 47 6.37 -7.03 -8.71
CA SER A 47 7.33 -6.29 -7.90
C SER A 47 6.63 -5.23 -7.03
N GLY A 48 7.31 -4.75 -5.98
CA GLY A 48 6.76 -3.67 -5.17
C GLY A 48 6.52 -2.38 -5.98
N ASP A 49 7.39 -2.07 -6.92
CA ASP A 49 7.23 -0.91 -7.81
C ASP A 49 6.04 -1.08 -8.76
N GLN A 50 5.78 -2.31 -9.25
CA GLN A 50 4.58 -2.62 -10.02
C GLN A 50 3.31 -2.51 -9.15
N GLU A 51 3.37 -2.97 -7.90
CA GLU A 51 2.28 -2.82 -6.92
C GLU A 51 1.96 -1.33 -6.69
N ALA A 52 3.01 -0.50 -6.48
CA ALA A 52 2.89 0.94 -6.35
C ALA A 52 2.25 1.59 -7.60
N ALA A 53 2.66 1.17 -8.80
CA ALA A 53 2.14 1.72 -10.06
C ALA A 53 0.66 1.34 -10.29
N ILE A 54 0.27 0.10 -10.00
CA ILE A 54 -1.13 -0.35 -10.12
C ILE A 54 -2.02 0.39 -9.12
N THR A 55 -1.57 0.54 -7.87
CA THR A 55 -2.27 1.30 -6.84
C THR A 55 -2.43 2.77 -7.24
N TYR A 56 -1.38 3.39 -7.77
CA TYR A 56 -1.44 4.75 -8.30
C TYR A 56 -2.49 4.89 -9.41
N PHE A 57 -2.52 3.96 -10.37
CA PHE A 57 -3.50 3.97 -11.44
C PHE A 57 -4.94 3.94 -10.90
N ALA A 58 -5.22 3.09 -9.92
CA ALA A 58 -6.53 3.03 -9.27
C ALA A 58 -6.87 4.36 -8.56
N VAL A 59 -5.92 4.94 -7.82
CA VAL A 59 -6.07 6.23 -7.15
C VAL A 59 -6.32 7.35 -8.16
N ARG A 60 -5.56 7.40 -9.26
CA ARG A 60 -5.75 8.39 -10.33
C ARG A 60 -7.15 8.32 -10.92
N ARG A 61 -7.65 7.13 -11.20
CA ARG A 61 -9.01 6.94 -11.73
C ARG A 61 -10.08 7.34 -10.72
N TRP A 62 -9.84 7.10 -9.43
CA TRP A 62 -10.77 7.49 -8.36
C TRP A 62 -10.84 9.00 -8.16
N GLN A 63 -9.70 9.68 -8.13
CA GLN A 63 -9.60 11.12 -7.90
C GLN A 63 -9.90 11.96 -9.15
N GLY A 64 -9.80 11.35 -10.33
CA GLY A 64 -10.01 12.02 -11.61
C GLY A 64 -8.79 12.81 -12.10
N TRP A 65 -8.88 13.19 -13.37
CA TRP A 65 -7.76 13.83 -14.08
C TRP A 65 -7.48 15.28 -13.61
N GLY A 66 -8.49 15.94 -13.03
CA GLY A 66 -8.35 17.29 -12.47
C GLY A 66 -7.57 17.40 -11.16
N ALA A 67 -7.17 16.27 -10.56
CA ALA A 67 -6.46 16.26 -9.28
C ALA A 67 -5.02 16.80 -9.33
N GLY A 68 -4.51 17.11 -10.52
CA GLY A 68 -3.11 17.56 -10.68
C GLY A 68 -2.10 16.45 -10.32
N ARG A 69 -0.96 16.83 -9.76
CA ARG A 69 0.05 15.86 -9.28
C ARG A 69 -0.45 15.17 -8.02
N ILE A 70 -0.59 13.86 -8.09
CA ILE A 70 -0.91 13.02 -6.94
C ILE A 70 0.38 12.44 -6.37
N LEU A 71 0.51 12.47 -5.04
CA LEU A 71 1.46 11.67 -4.27
C LEU A 71 0.66 10.64 -3.49
N ASN A 72 0.87 9.36 -3.80
CA ASN A 72 0.20 8.26 -3.12
C ASN A 72 1.13 7.50 -2.18
N PHE A 73 0.61 7.16 -1.02
CA PHE A 73 1.24 6.35 0.01
C PHE A 73 0.40 5.10 0.30
N ASP A 74 1.02 3.93 0.34
CA ASP A 74 0.38 2.66 0.69
C ASP A 74 1.22 1.90 1.71
N ILE A 75 0.80 1.86 2.98
CA ILE A 75 1.47 1.07 4.02
C ILE A 75 0.79 -0.29 4.13
N GLY A 76 1.40 -1.28 3.52
CA GLY A 76 0.99 -2.67 3.60
C GLY A 76 1.48 -3.40 4.86
N GLY A 77 1.36 -4.72 4.86
CA GLY A 77 1.87 -5.57 5.95
C GLY A 77 3.37 -5.78 5.88
N GLY A 78 3.95 -5.92 4.69
CA GLY A 78 5.37 -6.21 4.45
C GLY A 78 6.16 -5.03 3.89
N SER A 79 5.52 -4.19 3.10
CA SER A 79 6.15 -3.08 2.38
C SER A 79 5.40 -1.76 2.54
N PHE A 80 6.02 -0.68 2.11
CA PHE A 80 5.46 0.65 2.00
C PHE A 80 5.76 1.17 0.60
N GLU A 81 4.71 1.43 -0.15
CA GLU A 81 4.75 1.87 -1.53
C GLU A 81 4.52 3.38 -1.63
N PHE A 82 5.24 3.98 -2.59
CA PHE A 82 5.19 5.40 -2.93
C PHE A 82 5.01 5.55 -4.42
N SER A 83 4.15 6.46 -4.83
CA SER A 83 4.01 6.78 -6.25
C SER A 83 3.58 8.23 -6.45
N THR A 84 4.09 8.86 -7.50
CA THR A 84 3.70 10.22 -7.86
C THR A 84 3.56 10.36 -9.37
N GLY A 85 2.69 11.27 -9.81
CA GLY A 85 2.50 11.55 -11.22
C GLY A 85 1.32 12.47 -11.50
N THR A 86 1.16 12.82 -12.76
CA THR A 86 0.08 13.67 -13.26
C THR A 86 -0.84 12.95 -14.23
N ASP A 87 -0.41 11.81 -14.79
CA ASP A 87 -1.11 11.07 -15.83
C ASP A 87 -1.57 9.69 -15.33
N ALA A 88 -2.04 8.82 -16.23
CA ALA A 88 -2.50 7.45 -15.95
C ALA A 88 -1.42 6.60 -15.31
N LEU A 89 -0.20 6.70 -15.81
CA LEU A 89 0.97 6.05 -15.24
C LEU A 89 1.70 7.03 -14.33
N PRO A 90 2.31 6.54 -13.24
CA PRO A 90 3.09 7.38 -12.36
C PRO A 90 4.42 7.79 -13.00
N ASP A 91 4.90 9.00 -12.71
CA ASP A 91 6.25 9.45 -13.05
C ASP A 91 7.32 8.69 -12.25
N ALA A 92 6.97 8.29 -11.03
CA ALA A 92 7.77 7.41 -10.18
C ALA A 92 6.88 6.49 -9.34
N ALA A 93 7.32 5.24 -9.20
CA ALA A 93 6.74 4.23 -8.32
C ALA A 93 7.89 3.49 -7.61
N MET A 94 7.80 3.34 -6.31
CA MET A 94 8.85 2.76 -5.47
C MET A 94 8.25 1.99 -4.32
N SER A 95 8.92 0.94 -3.88
CA SER A 95 8.57 0.15 -2.71
C SER A 95 9.77 0.00 -1.78
N VAL A 96 9.55 0.10 -0.48
CA VAL A 96 10.54 -0.17 0.56
C VAL A 96 9.98 -1.16 1.59
N PRO A 97 10.83 -1.95 2.27
CA PRO A 97 10.39 -2.98 3.22
C PRO A 97 9.96 -2.40 4.58
N LEU A 98 9.06 -1.41 4.57
CA LEU A 98 8.57 -0.69 5.76
C LEU A 98 7.10 -0.97 6.05
N GLY A 99 6.62 -2.19 5.77
CA GLY A 99 5.25 -2.57 6.11
C GLY A 99 5.02 -2.68 7.62
N ALA A 100 3.81 -2.32 8.07
CA ALA A 100 3.46 -2.26 9.49
C ALA A 100 3.70 -3.59 10.21
N GLY A 101 3.28 -4.72 9.64
CA GLY A 101 3.47 -6.03 10.25
C GLY A 101 4.93 -6.48 10.30
N ARG A 102 5.73 -6.14 9.27
CA ARG A 102 7.17 -6.37 9.26
C ARG A 102 7.86 -5.62 10.38
N LEU A 103 7.66 -4.31 10.45
CA LEU A 103 8.29 -3.44 11.44
C LEU A 103 7.90 -3.83 12.87
N THR A 104 6.66 -4.22 13.10
CA THR A 104 6.22 -4.73 14.40
C THR A 104 7.03 -5.95 14.83
N ARG A 105 7.20 -6.94 13.96
CA ARG A 105 7.95 -8.17 14.26
C ARG A 105 9.46 -7.93 14.45
N GLU A 106 10.04 -7.00 13.69
CA GLU A 106 11.49 -6.76 13.71
C GLU A 106 11.94 -5.83 14.82
N PHE A 107 11.07 -4.96 15.32
CA PHE A 107 11.45 -3.90 16.24
C PHE A 107 10.82 -4.01 17.63
N PHE A 108 9.74 -4.78 17.79
CA PHE A 108 9.00 -4.85 19.04
C PHE A 108 8.92 -6.28 19.57
N ASP A 109 9.51 -6.50 20.74
CA ASP A 109 9.46 -7.77 21.46
C ASP A 109 8.37 -7.78 22.53
N GLU A 110 7.81 -6.60 22.85
CA GLU A 110 6.79 -6.38 23.89
C GLU A 110 5.71 -5.39 23.44
N GLN A 111 4.56 -5.41 24.10
CA GLN A 111 3.46 -4.48 23.88
C GLN A 111 2.93 -3.95 25.22
N PRO A 112 2.89 -2.63 25.42
CA PRO A 112 3.34 -1.58 24.48
C PRO A 112 4.87 -1.56 24.31
N PRO A 113 5.36 -1.10 23.14
CA PRO A 113 6.79 -1.04 22.87
C PRO A 113 7.50 -0.03 23.79
N SER A 114 8.72 -0.35 24.19
CA SER A 114 9.53 0.55 25.01
C SER A 114 9.95 1.81 24.24
N PRO A 115 10.24 2.93 24.94
CA PRO A 115 10.75 4.15 24.30
C PRO A 115 12.04 3.92 23.49
N LYS A 116 12.89 2.99 23.92
CA LYS A 116 14.13 2.62 23.22
C LYS A 116 13.82 1.94 21.87
N GLN A 117 12.88 1.01 21.85
CA GLN A 117 12.44 0.32 20.63
C GLN A 117 11.79 1.30 19.66
N THR A 118 10.91 2.18 20.15
CA THR A 118 10.28 3.23 19.34
C THR A 118 11.31 4.18 18.73
N LYS A 119 12.33 4.60 19.49
CA LYS A 119 13.41 5.46 19.00
C LYS A 119 14.23 4.75 17.91
N ARG A 120 14.54 3.45 18.10
CA ARG A 120 15.26 2.63 17.12
C ARG A 120 14.47 2.53 15.81
N LEU A 121 13.16 2.23 15.91
CA LEU A 121 12.28 2.18 14.74
C LEU A 121 12.22 3.51 14.00
N ARG A 122 12.00 4.63 14.70
CA ARG A 122 11.92 5.96 14.07
C ARG A 122 13.20 6.31 13.30
N ARG A 123 14.37 5.98 13.85
CA ARG A 123 15.65 6.20 13.16
C ARG A 123 15.73 5.36 11.89
N TYR A 124 15.47 4.06 12.00
CA TYR A 124 15.47 3.14 10.87
C TYR A 124 14.53 3.59 9.74
N VAL A 125 13.29 3.89 10.07
CA VAL A 125 12.29 4.36 9.09
C VAL A 125 12.77 5.64 8.40
N ARG A 126 13.33 6.60 9.14
CA ARG A 126 13.86 7.84 8.56
C ARG A 126 14.98 7.58 7.56
N GLU A 127 15.93 6.72 7.92
CA GLU A 127 17.05 6.34 7.05
C GLU A 127 16.58 5.66 5.75
N GLN A 128 15.52 4.86 5.83
CA GLN A 128 14.95 4.20 4.65
C GLN A 128 14.11 5.13 3.78
N ILE A 129 13.40 6.10 4.37
CA ILE A 129 12.52 7.02 3.63
C ILE A 129 13.29 8.17 3.00
N GLU A 130 14.40 8.61 3.58
CA GLU A 130 15.18 9.76 3.10
C GLU A 130 15.49 9.72 1.59
N PRO A 131 16.08 8.63 1.04
CA PRO A 131 16.36 8.55 -0.39
C PRO A 131 15.10 8.51 -1.25
N VAL A 132 14.02 7.95 -0.75
CA VAL A 132 12.71 7.92 -1.44
C VAL A 132 12.12 9.33 -1.49
N ALA A 133 12.15 10.06 -0.38
CA ALA A 133 11.65 11.42 -0.29
C ALA A 133 12.39 12.36 -1.24
N GLN A 134 13.73 12.29 -1.30
CA GLN A 134 14.53 13.07 -2.23
C GLN A 134 14.14 12.81 -3.69
N ARG A 135 13.90 11.57 -4.03
CA ARG A 135 13.48 11.17 -5.37
C ARG A 135 12.08 11.68 -5.73
N LEU A 136 11.14 11.63 -4.78
CA LEU A 136 9.77 12.13 -4.98
C LEU A 136 9.73 13.66 -5.10
N LEU A 137 10.50 14.36 -4.29
CA LEU A 137 10.58 15.84 -4.31
C LEU A 137 11.13 16.38 -5.63
N ALA A 138 11.95 15.60 -6.35
CA ALA A 138 12.46 15.99 -7.67
C ALA A 138 11.35 16.16 -8.73
N PHE A 139 10.16 15.58 -8.51
CA PHE A 139 9.02 15.73 -9.41
C PHE A 139 8.14 16.97 -9.10
N GLY A 140 8.50 17.75 -8.08
CA GLY A 140 7.75 18.94 -7.64
C GLY A 140 6.69 18.64 -6.59
N GLU A 141 6.05 19.69 -6.09
CA GLU A 141 5.05 19.59 -5.03
C GLU A 141 3.76 18.92 -5.53
N PRO A 142 3.19 18.00 -4.75
CA PRO A 142 1.92 17.38 -5.09
C PRO A 142 0.76 18.34 -4.86
N ASN A 143 -0.22 18.32 -5.77
CA ASN A 143 -1.49 19.03 -5.60
C ASN A 143 -2.42 18.24 -4.65
N MET A 144 -2.22 16.93 -4.57
CA MET A 144 -3.03 16.04 -3.73
C MET A 144 -2.15 14.93 -3.13
N VAL A 145 -2.32 14.68 -1.84
CA VAL A 145 -1.70 13.55 -1.15
C VAL A 145 -2.78 12.54 -0.78
N VAL A 146 -2.57 11.28 -1.13
CA VAL A 146 -3.53 10.20 -0.89
C VAL A 146 -2.87 9.08 -0.11
N GLY A 147 -3.51 8.65 0.98
CA GLY A 147 -3.13 7.44 1.70
C GLY A 147 -4.08 6.30 1.35
N THR A 148 -3.55 5.20 0.88
CA THR A 148 -4.29 3.96 0.62
C THR A 148 -3.99 2.92 1.71
N SER A 149 -4.53 1.71 1.59
CA SER A 149 -4.40 0.60 2.55
C SER A 149 -5.32 0.65 3.77
N LYS A 150 -5.36 -0.50 4.45
CA LYS A 150 -6.03 -0.64 5.75
C LYS A 150 -5.35 0.21 6.83
N THR A 151 -4.03 0.33 6.79
CA THR A 151 -3.25 1.10 7.77
C THR A 151 -3.66 2.57 7.76
N PHE A 152 -3.67 3.22 6.57
CA PHE A 152 -4.11 4.62 6.46
C PHE A 152 -5.57 4.82 6.83
N ARG A 153 -6.45 3.89 6.46
CA ARG A 153 -7.86 3.96 6.88
C ARG A 153 -8.02 3.87 8.39
N SER A 154 -7.23 3.03 9.05
CA SER A 154 -7.24 2.91 10.52
C SER A 154 -6.71 4.18 11.19
N LEU A 155 -5.62 4.76 10.68
CA LEU A 155 -5.08 6.03 11.16
C LEU A 155 -6.11 7.16 11.00
N ALA A 156 -6.72 7.30 9.83
CA ALA A 156 -7.75 8.29 9.59
C ALA A 156 -8.93 8.14 10.56
N ARG A 157 -9.34 6.88 10.87
CA ARG A 157 -10.37 6.62 11.88
C ARG A 157 -9.98 7.06 13.29
N ILE A 158 -8.74 6.84 13.69
CA ILE A 158 -8.21 7.31 14.97
C ILE A 158 -8.22 8.85 15.02
N CYS A 159 -7.94 9.50 13.90
CA CYS A 159 -7.99 10.96 13.74
C CYS A 159 -9.41 11.52 13.50
N GLY A 160 -10.46 10.73 13.68
CA GLY A 160 -11.85 11.19 13.64
C GLY A 160 -12.55 11.10 12.28
N ALA A 161 -11.91 10.57 11.24
CA ALA A 161 -12.56 10.39 9.92
C ALA A 161 -13.77 9.43 9.99
N ALA A 162 -14.72 9.57 9.06
CA ALA A 162 -15.93 8.77 8.99
C ALA A 162 -15.65 7.26 8.89
N PRO A 163 -16.49 6.38 9.49
CA PRO A 163 -16.34 4.94 9.40
C PRO A 163 -16.55 4.42 7.96
N TYR A 164 -16.06 3.20 7.70
CA TYR A 164 -16.26 2.58 6.38
C TYR A 164 -17.74 2.37 6.06
N SER A 165 -18.57 2.07 7.08
CA SER A 165 -20.02 1.90 6.96
C SER A 165 -20.77 3.16 6.48
N ALA A 166 -20.14 4.34 6.54
CA ALA A 166 -20.72 5.58 5.99
C ALA A 166 -20.72 5.60 4.44
N GLY A 167 -20.12 4.60 3.79
CA GLY A 167 -20.11 4.44 2.34
C GLY A 167 -18.79 4.83 1.67
N PRO A 168 -18.57 4.39 0.42
CA PRO A 168 -17.30 4.58 -0.28
C PRO A 168 -17.04 6.03 -0.69
N HIS A 169 -18.09 6.82 -0.93
CA HIS A 169 -17.98 8.20 -1.42
C HIS A 169 -17.87 9.26 -0.33
N VAL A 170 -17.91 8.86 0.95
CA VAL A 170 -17.71 9.81 2.04
C VAL A 170 -16.24 10.20 2.10
N LYS A 171 -15.98 11.52 2.02
CA LYS A 171 -14.63 12.07 2.10
C LYS A 171 -13.99 11.74 3.46
N ARG A 172 -12.77 11.27 3.44
CA ARG A 172 -11.97 10.95 4.63
C ARG A 172 -10.65 11.67 4.52
N GLU A 173 -10.43 12.55 5.45
CA GLU A 173 -9.20 13.35 5.53
C GLU A 173 -8.53 13.15 6.88
N MET A 174 -7.25 13.31 6.91
CA MET A 174 -6.40 13.25 8.08
C MET A 174 -5.33 14.33 7.94
N HIS A 175 -5.16 15.15 8.94
CA HIS A 175 -4.11 16.16 8.94
C HIS A 175 -2.85 15.60 9.61
N VAL A 176 -1.68 16.03 9.15
CA VAL A 176 -0.39 15.63 9.74
C VAL A 176 -0.30 16.02 11.22
N THR A 177 -0.98 17.09 11.62
CA THR A 177 -1.09 17.53 13.02
C THR A 177 -1.81 16.53 13.91
N ASP A 178 -2.73 15.72 13.35
CA ASP A 178 -3.52 14.74 14.09
C ASP A 178 -2.71 13.49 14.47
N LEU A 179 -1.52 13.33 13.86
CA LEU A 179 -0.60 12.20 14.07
C LEU A 179 0.49 12.47 15.12
N ARG A 180 0.37 13.54 15.93
CA ARG A 180 1.37 13.95 16.93
C ARG A 180 0.99 13.54 18.34
#